data_a7eb8d12b87921424779d45ebdcfe792
#
_entry.id   a7eb8d12b87921424779d45ebdcfe792
#
_cell.length_a   1.000
_cell.length_b   1.000
_cell.length_c   1.000
_cell.angle_alpha   90.00
_cell.angle_beta   90.00
_cell.angle_gamma   90.00
#
_symmetry.space_group_name_H-M   'P 1'
#
loop_
_entity.id
_entity.type
_entity.pdbx_description
1 polymer ?
#
loop_
_entity_poly.entity_id
_entity_poly.type
_entity_poly.pdbx_seq_one_letter_code
_entity_poly.pdbx_strand_id
1 'polypeptide(L)'
;MWKCMVCNTINENDICCKNCGLDQSRNYTDSRTFYPLPLDAVLNFKKEKKHCVEKLQKNDSRLVREIAAAVRKLEEISDVIKNLDEEPASMEKLEKILHVIANYRMEETTPAKKPTSHKEKFSRENQLMADTNPENIFGKMIDRKLVVSVAFLESQQEAGRDAWDVSEKQDGSVLAWMKSTPDGRLKLYLGAEGNILANEDSSNLFRGYENLEEIYGLEHFHTGTAGNMEGMFRGCVNLKALDLSTFDTSHVENMKWMFFRCGKLKELDLGRFNTSQVKTMAGMFANCFQLKKLNLLNFRTGQVRDMENMFFYCRNLIRLNLSSFDTSQVENMSHMFVGCSELRQLNLSSFRTDRVTNMISMFGRCNDIKELDIRGFDLSRIDSKLSFTEYTSLPDGVRLIRK
;
A
#
# COMPACT_ATOMS: atom_id res chain seq x y z
N MET A 1 27.66 19.65 9.93
CA MET A 1 27.21 18.40 9.25
C MET A 1 25.70 18.41 9.17
N TRP A 2 25.12 18.27 8.00
CA TRP A 2 23.67 18.20 7.80
C TRP A 2 23.32 17.17 6.73
N LYS A 3 22.13 16.58 6.81
CA LYS A 3 21.65 15.57 5.87
C LYS A 3 20.66 16.20 4.90
N CYS A 4 20.92 16.06 3.59
CA CYS A 4 20.03 16.57 2.55
C CYS A 4 18.71 15.79 2.51
N MET A 5 17.59 16.49 2.55
CA MET A 5 16.25 15.88 2.49
C MET A 5 15.90 15.30 1.11
N VAL A 6 16.54 15.78 0.06
CA VAL A 6 16.24 15.35 -1.33
C VAL A 6 16.97 14.08 -1.72
N CYS A 7 18.29 13.99 -1.40
CA CYS A 7 19.11 12.88 -1.85
C CYS A 7 19.79 12.08 -0.73
N ASN A 8 19.46 12.37 0.53
CA ASN A 8 20.02 11.76 1.75
C ASN A 8 21.54 11.90 1.93
N THR A 9 22.24 12.68 1.10
CA THR A 9 23.68 12.90 1.21
C THR A 9 24.02 13.64 2.50
N ILE A 10 25.07 13.18 3.22
CA ILE A 10 25.59 13.87 4.40
C ILE A 10 26.63 14.90 3.95
N ASN A 11 26.43 16.16 4.37
CA ASN A 11 27.28 17.30 4.02
C ASN A 11 27.94 17.84 5.30
N GLU A 12 29.26 17.98 5.31
CA GLU A 12 30.01 18.34 6.52
C GLU A 12 30.11 19.85 6.71
N ASN A 13 30.55 20.60 5.73
CA ASN A 13 30.81 22.03 5.87
C ASN A 13 30.26 22.89 4.72
N ASP A 14 29.56 22.29 3.77
CA ASP A 14 29.07 23.03 2.60
C ASP A 14 27.69 23.62 2.86
N ILE A 15 27.43 24.80 2.32
CA ILE A 15 26.13 25.48 2.38
C ILE A 15 25.12 24.77 1.46
N CYS A 16 25.61 24.20 0.35
CA CYS A 16 24.78 23.46 -0.60
C CYS A 16 25.13 21.97 -0.61
N CYS A 17 24.14 21.12 -0.87
CA CYS A 17 24.36 19.68 -0.98
C CYS A 17 25.26 19.37 -2.18
N LYS A 18 26.36 18.65 -1.93
CA LYS A 18 27.34 18.24 -2.96
C LYS A 18 26.74 17.41 -4.10
N ASN A 19 25.66 16.70 -3.83
CA ASN A 19 25.05 15.77 -4.79
C ASN A 19 23.94 16.39 -5.62
N CYS A 20 23.02 17.17 -5.00
CA CYS A 20 21.86 17.74 -5.69
C CYS A 20 21.78 19.27 -5.65
N GLY A 21 22.76 19.96 -5.07
CA GLY A 21 22.82 21.43 -5.02
C GLY A 21 21.84 22.10 -4.06
N LEU A 22 21.07 21.35 -3.25
CA LEU A 22 20.13 21.94 -2.29
C LEU A 22 20.85 22.77 -1.24
N ASP A 23 20.45 24.03 -1.10
CA ASP A 23 20.98 24.92 -0.07
C ASP A 23 20.57 24.49 1.34
N GLN A 24 21.49 24.59 2.31
CA GLN A 24 21.25 24.19 3.70
C GLN A 24 20.10 24.98 4.33
N SER A 25 19.94 26.25 4.01
CA SER A 25 18.87 27.13 4.52
C SER A 25 17.48 26.68 4.05
N ARG A 26 17.41 25.89 2.98
CA ARG A 26 16.19 25.31 2.40
C ARG A 26 15.95 23.87 2.83
N ASN A 27 16.81 23.31 3.66
CA ASN A 27 16.69 21.94 4.18
C ASN A 27 15.87 21.96 5.48
N TYR A 28 14.56 22.13 5.37
CA TYR A 28 13.65 22.23 6.51
C TYR A 28 13.56 20.92 7.29
N THR A 29 13.91 20.98 8.57
CA THR A 29 13.76 19.88 9.53
C THR A 29 12.42 19.91 10.28
N ASP A 30 11.58 20.95 10.09
CA ASP A 30 10.32 21.11 10.80
C ASP A 30 9.11 20.73 9.95
N SER A 31 8.42 19.66 10.37
CA SER A 31 7.29 19.02 9.67
C SER A 31 5.96 19.77 9.79
N ARG A 32 5.94 21.04 10.22
CA ARG A 32 4.70 21.77 10.54
C ARG A 32 4.23 22.80 9.53
N THR A 33 5.01 23.11 8.50
CA THR A 33 4.62 24.11 7.51
C THR A 33 4.76 23.59 6.09
N PHE A 34 3.63 23.30 5.47
CA PHE A 34 3.54 23.14 4.01
C PHE A 34 3.63 24.55 3.39
N TYR A 35 4.81 24.93 2.89
CA TYR A 35 4.94 26.03 1.94
C TYR A 35 5.14 25.46 0.53
N PRO A 36 4.47 26.01 -0.50
CA PRO A 36 4.74 25.64 -1.87
C PRO A 36 6.21 25.96 -2.20
N LEU A 37 6.85 25.05 -2.96
CA LEU A 37 8.23 25.26 -3.43
C LEU A 37 8.34 26.62 -4.13
N PRO A 38 9.34 27.46 -3.82
CA PRO A 38 9.53 28.73 -4.52
C PRO A 38 9.70 28.48 -6.02
N LEU A 39 9.12 29.36 -6.83
CA LEU A 39 9.14 29.30 -8.30
C LEU A 39 10.55 29.10 -8.88
N ASP A 40 11.57 29.66 -8.22
CA ASP A 40 12.98 29.56 -8.58
C ASP A 40 13.55 28.14 -8.49
N ALA A 41 13.04 27.31 -7.54
CA ALA A 41 13.45 25.93 -7.41
C ALA A 41 12.94 25.09 -8.60
N VAL A 42 11.74 25.42 -9.13
CA VAL A 42 11.16 24.79 -10.31
C VAL A 42 11.91 25.21 -11.58
N LEU A 43 12.40 26.46 -11.64
CA LEU A 43 13.13 27.01 -12.80
C LEU A 43 14.57 26.45 -12.92
N ASN A 44 15.26 26.23 -11.80
CA ASN A 44 16.59 25.61 -11.80
C ASN A 44 16.52 24.11 -12.18
N PHE A 45 15.42 23.44 -11.85
CA PHE A 45 15.14 22.08 -12.32
C PHE A 45 15.11 21.99 -13.86
N LYS A 46 14.71 23.05 -14.56
CA LYS A 46 14.65 23.08 -16.04
C LYS A 46 16.02 23.04 -16.71
N LYS A 47 17.09 23.63 -16.14
CA LYS A 47 18.43 23.64 -16.75
C LYS A 47 19.15 22.31 -16.66
N GLU A 48 19.06 21.62 -15.52
CA GLU A 48 19.67 20.30 -15.34
C GLU A 48 18.93 19.20 -16.10
N LYS A 49 17.62 19.37 -16.28
CA LYS A 49 16.72 18.47 -16.98
C LYS A 49 17.08 18.27 -18.46
N LYS A 50 17.51 19.33 -19.14
CA LYS A 50 17.90 19.23 -20.56
C LYS A 50 19.07 18.25 -20.77
N HIS A 51 20.02 18.23 -19.83
CA HIS A 51 21.18 17.36 -19.89
C HIS A 51 20.83 15.88 -19.54
N CYS A 52 19.89 15.64 -18.62
CA CYS A 52 19.39 14.31 -18.30
C CYS A 52 18.54 13.72 -19.44
N VAL A 53 17.66 14.51 -20.06
CA VAL A 53 16.83 14.08 -21.19
C VAL A 53 17.69 13.74 -22.41
N GLU A 54 18.74 14.52 -22.69
CA GLU A 54 19.68 14.21 -23.79
C GLU A 54 20.50 12.93 -23.55
N LYS A 55 20.82 12.60 -22.30
CA LYS A 55 21.45 11.31 -21.94
C LYS A 55 20.49 10.13 -22.02
N LEU A 56 19.22 10.33 -21.66
CA LEU A 56 18.18 9.30 -21.70
C LEU A 56 17.73 8.96 -23.12
N GLN A 57 17.79 9.91 -24.06
CA GLN A 57 17.43 9.69 -25.47
C GLN A 57 18.34 8.68 -26.22
N LYS A 58 19.47 8.31 -25.64
CA LYS A 58 20.38 7.30 -26.20
C LYS A 58 20.05 5.85 -25.81
N ASN A 59 19.14 5.64 -24.89
CA ASN A 59 18.68 4.31 -24.48
C ASN A 59 17.22 4.10 -24.93
N ASP A 60 17.00 3.21 -25.87
CA ASP A 60 15.71 2.95 -26.56
C ASP A 60 14.77 2.05 -25.71
N SER A 61 14.63 2.31 -24.41
CA SER A 61 13.73 1.57 -23.56
C SER A 61 12.33 2.24 -23.47
N ARG A 62 11.29 1.43 -23.38
CA ARG A 62 9.88 1.85 -23.19
C ARG A 62 9.73 2.82 -22.02
N LEU A 63 10.43 2.54 -20.91
CA LEU A 63 10.45 3.36 -19.69
C LEU A 63 10.92 4.79 -19.95
N VAL A 64 11.94 4.98 -20.80
CA VAL A 64 12.47 6.30 -21.17
C VAL A 64 11.41 7.12 -21.92
N ARG A 65 10.63 6.49 -22.79
CA ARG A 65 9.54 7.16 -23.52
C ARG A 65 8.41 7.56 -22.59
N GLU A 66 8.03 6.70 -21.63
CA GLU A 66 7.00 6.97 -20.63
C GLU A 66 7.41 8.11 -19.67
N ILE A 67 8.66 8.10 -19.19
CA ILE A 67 9.20 9.21 -18.39
C ILE A 67 9.23 10.51 -19.18
N ALA A 68 9.63 10.50 -20.46
CA ALA A 68 9.65 11.69 -21.30
C ALA A 68 8.25 12.25 -21.59
N ALA A 69 7.23 11.40 -21.67
CA ALA A 69 5.84 11.80 -21.82
C ALA A 69 5.28 12.42 -20.52
N ALA A 70 5.54 11.81 -19.37
CA ALA A 70 5.15 12.34 -18.06
C ALA A 70 5.79 13.69 -17.77
N VAL A 71 7.05 13.86 -18.15
CA VAL A 71 7.77 15.13 -18.00
C VAL A 71 7.19 16.24 -18.86
N ARG A 72 6.80 15.97 -20.12
CA ARG A 72 6.14 16.99 -20.98
C ARG A 72 4.82 17.45 -20.40
N LYS A 73 3.99 16.53 -19.88
CA LYS A 73 2.70 16.89 -19.26
C LYS A 73 2.85 17.70 -17.97
N LEU A 74 3.89 17.44 -17.17
CA LEU A 74 4.22 18.29 -16.01
C LEU A 74 4.61 19.73 -16.45
N GLU A 75 5.19 19.88 -17.64
CA GLU A 75 5.48 21.21 -18.21
C GLU A 75 4.21 21.95 -18.61
N GLU A 76 3.23 21.29 -19.23
CA GLU A 76 1.92 21.86 -19.56
C GLU A 76 1.16 22.32 -18.32
N ILE A 77 1.14 21.51 -17.25
CA ILE A 77 0.54 21.87 -15.95
C ILE A 77 1.27 23.07 -15.33
N SER A 78 2.60 23.10 -15.39
CA SER A 78 3.41 24.21 -14.87
C SER A 78 3.13 25.54 -15.61
N ASP A 79 2.92 25.48 -16.91
CA ASP A 79 2.63 26.67 -17.71
C ASP A 79 1.18 27.20 -17.47
N VAL A 80 0.23 26.30 -17.19
CA VAL A 80 -1.12 26.67 -16.74
C VAL A 80 -1.07 27.35 -15.37
N ILE A 81 -0.25 26.84 -14.43
CA ILE A 81 -0.11 27.41 -13.08
C ILE A 81 0.57 28.79 -13.12
N LYS A 82 1.57 29.01 -13.97
CA LYS A 82 2.23 30.33 -14.14
C LYS A 82 1.29 31.42 -14.60
N ASN A 83 0.29 31.07 -15.41
CA ASN A 83 -0.72 32.02 -15.88
C ASN A 83 -1.81 32.32 -14.84
N LEU A 84 -1.73 31.71 -13.63
CA LEU A 84 -2.63 31.91 -12.50
C LEU A 84 -2.17 33.07 -11.57
N ASP A 85 -0.89 33.44 -11.61
CA ASP A 85 -0.32 34.43 -10.67
C ASP A 85 -0.72 35.89 -10.99
N GLU A 86 -1.38 36.17 -12.11
CA GLU A 86 -1.74 37.54 -12.52
C GLU A 86 -3.19 37.97 -12.21
N GLU A 87 -4.09 37.02 -11.77
CA GLU A 87 -5.47 37.34 -11.36
C GLU A 87 -6.04 36.31 -10.36
N PRO A 88 -7.00 36.69 -9.49
CA PRO A 88 -7.62 35.77 -8.55
C PRO A 88 -8.28 34.60 -9.30
N ALA A 89 -8.01 33.39 -8.83
CA ALA A 89 -8.44 32.12 -9.43
C ALA A 89 -9.97 32.14 -9.70
N SER A 90 -10.38 32.28 -10.93
CA SER A 90 -11.77 32.08 -11.32
C SER A 90 -12.10 30.61 -11.39
N MET A 91 -13.36 30.23 -11.10
CA MET A 91 -13.84 28.83 -11.21
C MET A 91 -13.53 28.22 -12.58
N GLU A 92 -13.56 29.03 -13.65
CA GLU A 92 -13.23 28.61 -15.02
C GLU A 92 -11.77 28.15 -15.18
N LYS A 93 -10.82 28.77 -14.46
CA LYS A 93 -9.40 28.37 -14.46
C LYS A 93 -9.18 27.07 -13.69
N LEU A 94 -9.90 26.87 -12.57
CA LEU A 94 -9.89 25.60 -11.83
C LEU A 94 -10.50 24.47 -12.66
N GLU A 95 -11.56 24.73 -13.40
CA GLU A 95 -12.17 23.75 -14.31
C GLU A 95 -11.21 23.34 -15.44
N LYS A 96 -10.42 24.28 -16.00
CA LYS A 96 -9.38 23.96 -17.01
C LYS A 96 -8.29 23.05 -16.44
N ILE A 97 -7.84 23.30 -15.20
CA ILE A 97 -6.85 22.44 -14.51
C ILE A 97 -7.45 21.06 -14.25
N LEU A 98 -8.69 20.99 -13.75
CA LEU A 98 -9.41 19.75 -13.54
C LEU A 98 -9.64 18.97 -14.84
N HIS A 99 -9.89 19.69 -15.94
CA HIS A 99 -10.04 19.07 -17.25
C HIS A 99 -8.72 18.48 -17.79
N VAL A 100 -7.59 19.15 -17.58
CA VAL A 100 -6.25 18.61 -17.92
C VAL A 100 -5.93 17.38 -17.06
N ILE A 101 -6.25 17.42 -15.77
CA ILE A 101 -6.05 16.28 -14.85
C ILE A 101 -7.01 15.11 -15.20
N ALA A 102 -8.26 15.42 -15.56
CA ALA A 102 -9.24 14.41 -15.95
C ALA A 102 -8.86 13.73 -17.28
N ASN A 103 -8.38 14.49 -18.25
CA ASN A 103 -7.89 13.96 -19.53
C ASN A 103 -6.63 13.13 -19.35
N TYR A 104 -5.76 13.45 -18.38
CA TYR A 104 -4.64 12.59 -17.99
C TYR A 104 -5.13 11.21 -17.51
N ARG A 105 -6.21 11.17 -16.70
CA ARG A 105 -6.85 9.91 -16.29
C ARG A 105 -7.55 9.18 -17.44
N MET A 106 -8.14 9.91 -18.39
CA MET A 106 -8.88 9.32 -19.53
C MET A 106 -7.94 8.75 -20.60
N GLU A 107 -6.75 9.32 -20.81
CA GLU A 107 -5.77 8.75 -21.73
C GLU A 107 -5.12 7.45 -21.20
N GLU A 108 -5.06 7.27 -19.88
CA GLU A 108 -4.72 5.98 -19.27
C GLU A 108 -5.88 4.96 -19.41
N THR A 109 -7.13 5.44 -19.63
CA THR A 109 -8.34 4.61 -19.76
C THR A 109 -8.85 4.47 -21.20
N THR A 110 -8.21 5.09 -22.20
CA THR A 110 -8.42 4.58 -23.56
C THR A 110 -8.01 3.12 -23.52
N PRO A 111 -8.91 2.17 -23.82
CA PRO A 111 -8.52 0.78 -23.84
C PRO A 111 -7.35 0.73 -24.82
N ALA A 112 -6.15 0.52 -24.31
CA ALA A 112 -5.07 -0.02 -25.09
C ALA A 112 -5.76 -1.04 -25.96
N LYS A 113 -5.70 -0.93 -27.31
CA LYS A 113 -6.24 -1.89 -28.26
C LYS A 113 -6.25 -3.21 -27.55
N LYS A 114 -7.45 -3.81 -27.31
CA LYS A 114 -7.61 -5.08 -26.60
C LYS A 114 -6.31 -5.82 -26.83
N PRO A 115 -5.48 -6.10 -25.82
CA PRO A 115 -4.31 -6.89 -26.06
C PRO A 115 -4.91 -8.08 -26.79
N THR A 116 -4.56 -8.20 -28.06
CA THR A 116 -4.92 -9.37 -28.85
C THR A 116 -4.62 -10.47 -27.90
N SER A 117 -5.59 -11.25 -27.50
CA SER A 117 -5.55 -12.24 -26.45
C SER A 117 -4.36 -13.21 -26.67
N HIS A 118 -3.16 -12.70 -26.56
CA HIS A 118 -2.09 -13.45 -26.01
C HIS A 118 -2.48 -13.51 -24.51
N LYS A 119 -3.35 -14.48 -24.17
CA LYS A 119 -3.14 -15.25 -22.96
C LYS A 119 -1.68 -15.65 -23.10
N GLU A 120 -0.76 -14.83 -22.55
CA GLU A 120 0.51 -15.36 -22.10
C GLU A 120 0.06 -16.52 -21.22
N LYS A 121 0.20 -17.73 -21.78
CA LYS A 121 0.16 -18.93 -20.99
C LYS A 121 1.40 -18.74 -20.13
N PHE A 122 1.22 -18.09 -18.96
CA PHE A 122 2.18 -18.22 -17.88
C PHE A 122 2.32 -19.74 -17.73
N SER A 123 3.43 -20.26 -18.21
CA SER A 123 3.69 -21.66 -17.96
C SER A 123 3.71 -21.79 -16.45
N ARG A 124 2.96 -22.71 -15.86
CA ARG A 124 2.98 -22.96 -14.42
C ARG A 124 4.35 -23.51 -13.95
N GLU A 125 5.38 -23.29 -14.75
CA GLU A 125 6.71 -23.84 -14.56
C GLU A 125 7.41 -23.19 -13.36
N ASN A 126 7.27 -21.87 -13.16
CA ASN A 126 7.90 -21.17 -12.05
C ASN A 126 6.92 -20.87 -10.91
N GLN A 127 6.00 -21.77 -10.61
CA GLN A 127 5.05 -21.58 -9.52
C GLN A 127 5.69 -21.90 -8.18
N LEU A 128 5.62 -20.93 -7.24
CA LEU A 128 6.08 -21.10 -5.87
C LEU A 128 5.16 -22.09 -5.14
N MET A 129 5.71 -22.99 -4.34
CA MET A 129 4.92 -23.85 -3.45
C MET A 129 4.24 -23.03 -2.34
N ALA A 130 3.15 -23.53 -1.80
CA ALA A 130 2.51 -22.94 -0.63
C ALA A 130 3.43 -23.03 0.59
N ASP A 131 3.60 -21.93 1.34
CA ASP A 131 4.39 -21.89 2.59
C ASP A 131 3.52 -21.43 3.77
N THR A 132 2.51 -22.25 4.07
CA THR A 132 1.49 -21.94 5.08
C THR A 132 1.92 -22.25 6.52
N ASN A 133 3.00 -23.03 6.72
CA ASN A 133 3.51 -23.38 8.04
C ASN A 133 4.46 -22.30 8.59
N PRO A 134 4.10 -21.58 9.66
CA PRO A 134 4.94 -20.51 10.21
C PRO A 134 6.18 -20.99 10.97
N GLU A 135 6.33 -22.30 11.23
CA GLU A 135 7.44 -22.86 11.99
C GLU A 135 8.65 -23.22 11.11
N ASN A 136 8.52 -23.11 9.80
CA ASN A 136 9.58 -23.37 8.84
C ASN A 136 9.56 -22.34 7.69
N ILE A 137 10.52 -22.44 6.78
CA ILE A 137 10.59 -21.66 5.54
C ILE A 137 10.63 -22.67 4.39
N PHE A 138 9.54 -22.82 3.68
CA PHE A 138 9.40 -23.78 2.58
C PHE A 138 9.93 -25.17 2.96
N GLY A 139 9.45 -25.70 4.07
CA GLY A 139 9.83 -27.01 4.59
C GLY A 139 11.17 -27.09 5.34
N LYS A 140 12.02 -26.07 5.28
CA LYS A 140 13.26 -26.02 6.07
C LYS A 140 13.01 -25.49 7.48
N MET A 141 13.49 -26.21 8.50
CA MET A 141 13.40 -25.86 9.94
C MET A 141 14.33 -24.67 10.25
N ILE A 142 13.96 -23.48 9.78
CA ILE A 142 14.67 -22.22 9.98
C ILE A 142 13.70 -21.26 10.65
N ASP A 143 14.14 -20.63 11.75
CA ASP A 143 13.32 -19.63 12.43
C ASP A 143 13.15 -18.40 11.53
N ARG A 144 11.91 -18.12 11.15
CA ARG A 144 11.53 -16.95 10.33
C ARG A 144 12.00 -15.62 10.94
N LYS A 145 12.18 -15.55 12.28
CA LYS A 145 12.68 -14.35 12.97
C LYS A 145 14.14 -14.03 12.64
N LEU A 146 14.90 -14.97 12.13
CA LEU A 146 16.28 -14.70 11.70
C LEU A 146 16.33 -13.94 10.38
N VAL A 147 15.28 -13.96 9.59
CA VAL A 147 15.25 -13.33 8.25
C VAL A 147 14.98 -11.84 8.36
N VAL A 148 15.85 -11.04 7.76
CA VAL A 148 15.77 -9.56 7.75
C VAL A 148 15.41 -8.97 6.40
N SER A 149 15.64 -9.70 5.32
CA SER A 149 15.17 -9.32 3.99
C SER A 149 14.82 -10.53 3.15
N VAL A 150 13.88 -10.32 2.23
CA VAL A 150 13.51 -11.28 1.20
C VAL A 150 13.72 -10.63 -0.17
N ALA A 151 14.28 -11.37 -1.13
CA ALA A 151 14.46 -10.91 -2.49
C ALA A 151 13.91 -11.91 -3.50
N PHE A 152 13.09 -11.43 -4.44
CA PHE A 152 12.66 -12.18 -5.60
C PHE A 152 13.57 -11.84 -6.78
N LEU A 153 14.09 -12.85 -7.48
CA LEU A 153 15.07 -12.70 -8.55
C LEU A 153 14.60 -13.43 -9.81
N GLU A 154 14.86 -12.83 -10.97
CA GLU A 154 14.58 -13.41 -12.29
C GLU A 154 15.63 -14.43 -12.75
N SER A 155 16.53 -14.85 -11.87
CA SER A 155 17.59 -15.81 -12.15
C SER A 155 17.95 -16.64 -10.92
N GLN A 156 18.44 -17.86 -11.16
CA GLN A 156 18.95 -18.77 -10.15
C GLN A 156 20.51 -18.76 -10.10
N GLN A 157 21.19 -17.91 -10.83
CA GLN A 157 22.67 -17.94 -10.96
C GLN A 157 23.41 -17.73 -9.63
N GLU A 158 22.78 -17.06 -8.66
CA GLU A 158 23.35 -16.86 -7.33
C GLU A 158 23.03 -17.98 -6.33
N ALA A 159 22.24 -18.97 -6.73
CA ALA A 159 21.89 -20.10 -5.90
C ALA A 159 23.13 -20.97 -5.63
N GLY A 160 23.49 -21.09 -4.35
CA GLY A 160 24.62 -21.91 -3.94
C GLY A 160 24.23 -23.41 -3.81
N ARG A 161 25.21 -24.23 -3.35
CA ARG A 161 24.95 -25.67 -3.12
C ARG A 161 23.89 -25.96 -2.05
N ASP A 162 23.64 -24.97 -1.17
CA ASP A 162 22.65 -25.09 -0.08
C ASP A 162 21.25 -24.61 -0.50
N ALA A 163 21.08 -24.22 -1.75
CA ALA A 163 19.79 -23.89 -2.31
C ALA A 163 18.86 -25.12 -2.28
N TRP A 164 17.57 -24.88 -2.11
CA TRP A 164 16.59 -25.96 -2.10
C TRP A 164 15.40 -25.59 -2.99
N ASP A 165 14.77 -26.62 -3.51
CA ASP A 165 13.62 -26.48 -4.38
C ASP A 165 12.38 -26.01 -3.59
N VAL A 166 11.76 -24.94 -4.07
CA VAL A 166 10.53 -24.37 -3.52
C VAL A 166 9.47 -24.21 -4.61
N SER A 167 9.67 -24.87 -5.75
CA SER A 167 8.65 -24.93 -6.80
C SER A 167 7.51 -25.85 -6.39
N GLU A 168 6.29 -25.52 -6.83
CA GLU A 168 5.08 -26.34 -6.58
C GLU A 168 5.24 -27.77 -7.09
N LYS A 169 5.90 -27.94 -8.24
CA LYS A 169 6.12 -29.25 -8.87
C LYS A 169 7.35 -30.00 -8.35
N GLN A 170 8.15 -29.38 -7.50
CA GLN A 170 9.45 -29.93 -7.05
C GLN A 170 10.38 -30.30 -8.22
N ASP A 171 10.45 -29.44 -9.23
CA ASP A 171 11.19 -29.62 -10.49
C ASP A 171 12.41 -28.69 -10.62
N GLY A 172 12.70 -27.91 -9.56
CA GLY A 172 13.81 -26.97 -9.49
C GLY A 172 13.56 -25.66 -10.23
N SER A 173 12.33 -25.43 -10.72
CA SER A 173 11.99 -24.21 -11.44
C SER A 173 12.01 -22.96 -10.58
N VAL A 174 11.82 -23.09 -9.25
CA VAL A 174 12.01 -22.04 -8.26
C VAL A 174 12.93 -22.55 -7.15
N LEU A 175 14.02 -21.84 -6.91
CA LEU A 175 14.96 -22.18 -5.83
C LEU A 175 14.92 -21.10 -4.73
N ALA A 176 15.09 -21.55 -3.49
CA ALA A 176 15.38 -20.69 -2.36
C ALA A 176 16.80 -20.90 -1.87
N TRP A 177 17.44 -19.83 -1.39
CA TRP A 177 18.73 -19.92 -0.69
C TRP A 177 18.87 -18.78 0.30
N MET A 178 19.84 -18.89 1.20
CA MET A 178 20.10 -17.89 2.22
C MET A 178 21.53 -17.44 2.23
N LYS A 179 21.73 -16.15 2.58
CA LYS A 179 23.04 -15.57 2.88
C LYS A 179 23.02 -15.00 4.28
N SER A 180 24.04 -15.31 5.08
CA SER A 180 24.19 -14.74 6.43
C SER A 180 24.66 -13.30 6.36
N THR A 181 24.14 -12.47 7.24
CA THR A 181 24.64 -11.12 7.50
C THR A 181 25.79 -11.19 8.52
N PRO A 182 26.62 -10.13 8.65
CA PRO A 182 27.73 -10.14 9.62
C PRO A 182 27.28 -10.32 11.08
N ASP A 183 26.04 -9.97 11.42
CA ASP A 183 25.45 -10.11 12.74
C ASP A 183 24.68 -11.42 12.94
N GLY A 184 24.85 -12.38 12.00
CA GLY A 184 24.29 -13.72 12.12
C GLY A 184 22.80 -13.84 11.72
N ARG A 185 22.18 -12.76 11.23
CA ARG A 185 20.84 -12.81 10.66
C ARG A 185 20.89 -13.31 9.20
N LEU A 186 19.73 -13.55 8.59
CA LEU A 186 19.61 -14.18 7.29
C LEU A 186 18.94 -13.27 6.27
N LYS A 187 19.39 -13.35 5.02
CA LYS A 187 18.70 -12.85 3.84
C LYS A 187 18.19 -14.03 3.04
N LEU A 188 16.87 -14.07 2.77
CA LEU A 188 16.24 -15.10 1.95
C LEU A 188 16.15 -14.62 0.51
N TYR A 189 16.54 -15.46 -0.41
CA TYR A 189 16.42 -15.26 -1.85
C TYR A 189 15.52 -16.33 -2.45
N LEU A 190 14.66 -15.90 -3.37
CA LEU A 190 13.79 -16.75 -4.17
C LEU A 190 14.09 -16.43 -5.63
N GLY A 191 14.54 -17.40 -6.42
CA GLY A 191 14.96 -17.18 -7.80
C GLY A 191 14.35 -18.20 -8.75
N ALA A 192 14.03 -17.73 -9.95
CA ALA A 192 13.59 -18.55 -11.09
C ALA A 192 14.15 -17.97 -12.38
N GLU A 193 14.25 -18.77 -13.44
CA GLU A 193 14.52 -18.20 -14.77
C GLU A 193 13.26 -17.50 -15.27
N GLY A 194 13.21 -16.17 -15.07
CA GLY A 194 12.06 -15.30 -15.29
C GLY A 194 11.21 -15.07 -14.04
N ASN A 195 9.92 -14.81 -14.21
CA ASN A 195 9.03 -14.46 -13.10
C ASN A 195 8.62 -15.66 -12.26
N ILE A 196 8.44 -15.43 -10.96
CA ILE A 196 7.90 -16.39 -10.01
C ILE A 196 6.39 -16.17 -9.90
N LEU A 197 5.60 -17.22 -10.06
CA LEU A 197 4.15 -17.16 -9.86
C LEU A 197 3.80 -17.50 -8.41
N ALA A 198 2.91 -16.73 -7.82
CA ALA A 198 2.35 -17.03 -6.51
C ALA A 198 1.59 -18.36 -6.53
N ASN A 199 1.59 -19.07 -5.40
CA ASN A 199 0.69 -20.19 -5.22
C ASN A 199 -0.76 -19.69 -5.15
N GLU A 200 -1.72 -20.54 -5.54
CA GLU A 200 -3.14 -20.27 -5.37
C GLU A 200 -3.48 -20.03 -3.90
N ASP A 201 -2.87 -20.81 -2.99
CA ASP A 201 -2.85 -20.53 -1.56
C ASP A 201 -1.53 -19.85 -1.16
N SER A 202 -1.54 -18.52 -1.18
CA SER A 202 -0.45 -17.64 -0.72
C SER A 202 -0.66 -17.17 0.72
N SER A 203 -1.52 -17.88 1.48
CA SER A 203 -1.75 -17.55 2.89
C SER A 203 -0.47 -17.74 3.71
N ASN A 204 -0.26 -16.85 4.66
CA ASN A 204 0.86 -16.90 5.60
C ASN A 204 2.28 -16.88 4.99
N LEU A 205 2.47 -16.60 3.71
CA LEU A 205 3.75 -16.66 3.00
C LEU A 205 4.89 -15.97 3.77
N PHE A 206 4.65 -14.78 4.31
CA PHE A 206 5.61 -14.03 5.14
C PHE A 206 5.18 -13.94 6.61
N ARG A 207 4.28 -14.82 7.07
CA ARG A 207 3.81 -14.78 8.45
C ARG A 207 4.96 -15.07 9.43
N GLY A 208 5.08 -14.21 10.47
CA GLY A 208 6.03 -14.43 11.55
C GLY A 208 7.47 -14.01 11.25
N TYR A 209 7.72 -13.39 10.09
CA TYR A 209 9.02 -12.80 9.79
C TYR A 209 9.16 -11.49 10.61
N GLU A 210 9.26 -11.61 11.95
CA GLU A 210 9.19 -10.48 12.87
C GLU A 210 10.28 -9.45 12.62
N ASN A 211 11.48 -9.88 12.19
CA ASN A 211 12.63 -9.03 11.92
C ASN A 211 12.78 -8.63 10.45
N LEU A 212 11.85 -9.01 9.59
CA LEU A 212 11.83 -8.59 8.20
C LEU A 212 11.69 -7.07 8.11
N GLU A 213 12.67 -6.41 7.50
CA GLU A 213 12.71 -4.96 7.33
C GLU A 213 12.25 -4.52 5.94
N GLU A 214 12.52 -5.34 4.93
CA GLU A 214 12.29 -5.02 3.51
C GLU A 214 12.12 -6.26 2.64
N ILE A 215 11.36 -6.12 1.55
CA ILE A 215 11.20 -7.13 0.49
C ILE A 215 11.56 -6.46 -0.82
N TYR A 216 12.42 -7.09 -1.61
CA TYR A 216 12.90 -6.62 -2.91
C TYR A 216 12.38 -7.48 -4.04
N GLY A 217 12.35 -6.91 -5.25
CA GLY A 217 12.08 -7.68 -6.47
C GLY A 217 10.63 -8.15 -6.59
N LEU A 218 9.68 -7.52 -5.90
CA LEU A 218 8.25 -7.89 -6.01
C LEU A 218 7.70 -7.72 -7.45
N GLU A 219 8.39 -7.00 -8.32
CA GLU A 219 8.11 -6.95 -9.75
C GLU A 219 8.32 -8.30 -10.45
N HIS A 220 9.12 -9.21 -9.87
CA HIS A 220 9.33 -10.58 -10.36
C HIS A 220 8.39 -11.61 -9.70
N PHE A 221 7.53 -11.16 -8.77
CA PHE A 221 6.57 -12.01 -8.09
C PHE A 221 5.13 -11.71 -8.55
N HIS A 222 4.60 -12.54 -9.40
CA HIS A 222 3.29 -12.37 -10.02
C HIS A 222 2.20 -13.04 -9.21
N THR A 223 1.24 -12.28 -8.72
CA THR A 223 0.21 -12.74 -7.79
C THR A 223 -1.14 -13.05 -8.43
N GLY A 224 -1.27 -12.94 -9.75
CA GLY A 224 -2.54 -13.12 -10.46
C GLY A 224 -3.16 -14.52 -10.35
N THR A 225 -2.42 -15.52 -9.84
CA THR A 225 -2.91 -16.88 -9.54
C THR A 225 -3.45 -17.02 -8.12
N ALA A 226 -3.14 -16.08 -7.22
CA ALA A 226 -3.49 -16.21 -5.81
C ALA A 226 -4.98 -15.97 -5.56
N GLY A 227 -5.65 -16.95 -4.95
CA GLY A 227 -7.02 -16.86 -4.46
C GLY A 227 -7.11 -16.57 -2.96
N ASN A 228 -6.07 -16.95 -2.21
CA ASN A 228 -6.01 -16.78 -0.76
C ASN A 228 -4.73 -16.04 -0.35
N MET A 229 -4.88 -14.86 0.28
CA MET A 229 -3.78 -14.06 0.85
C MET A 229 -3.97 -13.85 2.37
N GLU A 230 -4.68 -14.77 3.05
CA GLU A 230 -4.88 -14.69 4.49
C GLU A 230 -3.53 -14.63 5.22
N GLY A 231 -3.36 -13.60 6.06
CA GLY A 231 -2.17 -13.44 6.89
C GLY A 231 -0.85 -13.34 6.13
N MET A 232 -0.84 -13.02 4.83
CA MET A 232 0.36 -13.07 3.99
C MET A 232 1.56 -12.35 4.61
N PHE A 233 1.34 -11.18 5.23
CA PHE A 233 2.37 -10.40 5.94
C PHE A 233 2.15 -10.36 7.46
N ARG A 234 1.35 -11.27 7.99
CA ARG A 234 0.98 -11.28 9.41
C ARG A 234 2.21 -11.40 10.31
N GLY A 235 2.39 -10.41 11.20
CA GLY A 235 3.48 -10.39 12.16
C GLY A 235 4.83 -9.94 11.60
N CYS A 236 4.87 -9.31 10.41
CA CYS A 236 6.06 -8.62 9.91
C CYS A 236 6.23 -7.29 10.68
N VAL A 237 6.56 -7.42 11.98
CA VAL A 237 6.53 -6.30 12.94
C VAL A 237 7.49 -5.18 12.55
N ASN A 238 8.65 -5.53 11.99
CA ASN A 238 9.72 -4.61 11.65
C ASN A 238 9.68 -4.11 10.20
N LEU A 239 8.71 -4.55 9.38
CA LEU A 239 8.56 -4.12 8.00
C LEU A 239 8.24 -2.61 7.95
N LYS A 240 9.12 -1.82 7.29
CA LYS A 240 9.05 -0.36 7.30
C LYS A 240 8.30 0.22 6.11
N ALA A 241 8.44 -0.42 4.96
CA ALA A 241 7.81 -0.04 3.70
C ALA A 241 7.50 -1.31 2.91
N LEU A 242 6.47 -1.24 2.08
CA LEU A 242 6.03 -2.35 1.23
C LEU A 242 5.39 -1.77 -0.03
N ASP A 243 5.99 -2.01 -1.18
CA ASP A 243 5.44 -1.66 -2.48
C ASP A 243 4.70 -2.86 -3.07
N LEU A 244 3.39 -2.75 -3.18
CA LEU A 244 2.50 -3.78 -3.73
C LEU A 244 1.88 -3.31 -5.07
N SER A 245 2.49 -2.34 -5.73
CA SER A 245 1.96 -1.77 -6.98
C SER A 245 1.88 -2.77 -8.15
N THR A 246 2.64 -3.86 -8.07
CA THR A 246 2.66 -4.96 -9.05
C THR A 246 1.70 -6.11 -8.73
N PHE A 247 1.08 -6.10 -7.54
CA PHE A 247 0.18 -7.18 -7.14
C PHE A 247 -1.12 -7.15 -7.95
N ASP A 248 -1.41 -8.26 -8.61
CA ASP A 248 -2.73 -8.55 -9.15
C ASP A 248 -3.54 -9.33 -8.10
N THR A 249 -4.61 -8.72 -7.61
CA THR A 249 -5.49 -9.29 -6.59
C THR A 249 -6.88 -9.62 -7.14
N SER A 250 -7.01 -9.70 -8.47
CA SER A 250 -8.32 -9.86 -9.13
C SER A 250 -9.04 -11.19 -8.82
N HIS A 251 -8.29 -12.21 -8.39
CA HIS A 251 -8.82 -13.53 -8.02
C HIS A 251 -8.88 -13.77 -6.51
N VAL A 252 -8.40 -12.80 -5.70
CA VAL A 252 -8.30 -12.99 -4.25
C VAL A 252 -9.68 -12.91 -3.60
N GLU A 253 -10.03 -13.97 -2.88
CA GLU A 253 -11.28 -14.09 -2.13
C GLU A 253 -11.10 -13.83 -0.63
N ASN A 254 -9.89 -14.03 -0.09
CA ASN A 254 -9.61 -13.93 1.33
C ASN A 254 -8.38 -13.05 1.59
N MET A 255 -8.61 -11.92 2.30
CA MET A 255 -7.57 -10.99 2.76
C MET A 255 -7.55 -10.85 4.29
N LYS A 256 -8.14 -11.84 5.00
CA LYS A 256 -8.18 -11.84 6.48
C LYS A 256 -6.76 -11.75 7.05
N TRP A 257 -6.55 -10.83 7.99
CA TRP A 257 -5.27 -10.62 8.68
C TRP A 257 -4.05 -10.35 7.79
N MET A 258 -4.22 -9.95 6.54
CA MET A 258 -3.11 -9.83 5.57
C MET A 258 -1.94 -9.00 6.11
N PHE A 259 -2.20 -7.89 6.81
CA PHE A 259 -1.19 -7.00 7.41
C PHE A 259 -1.26 -6.98 8.94
N PHE A 260 -1.88 -7.97 9.57
CA PHE A 260 -2.01 -8.01 11.03
C PHE A 260 -0.65 -7.88 11.73
N ARG A 261 -0.50 -6.92 12.67
CA ARG A 261 0.74 -6.63 13.40
C ARG A 261 1.94 -6.19 12.53
N CYS A 262 1.73 -5.57 11.38
CA CYS A 262 2.78 -4.84 10.66
C CYS A 262 3.05 -3.51 11.39
N GLY A 263 3.63 -3.59 12.60
CA GLY A 263 3.65 -2.50 13.58
C GLY A 263 4.48 -1.29 13.18
N LYS A 264 5.51 -1.43 12.34
CA LYS A 264 6.37 -0.34 11.87
C LYS A 264 5.99 0.23 10.51
N LEU A 265 5.01 -0.35 9.83
CA LEU A 265 4.54 0.15 8.54
C LEU A 265 3.83 1.50 8.74
N LYS A 266 4.33 2.55 8.11
CA LYS A 266 3.82 3.93 8.28
C LYS A 266 2.84 4.32 7.20
N GLU A 267 3.05 3.86 5.99
CA GLU A 267 2.25 4.17 4.81
C GLU A 267 2.02 2.89 4.01
N LEU A 268 0.84 2.74 3.44
CA LEU A 268 0.49 1.61 2.59
C LEU A 268 -0.45 2.09 1.48
N ASP A 269 -0.02 1.92 0.24
CA ASP A 269 -0.84 2.22 -0.93
C ASP A 269 -1.40 0.92 -1.52
N LEU A 270 -2.71 0.75 -1.40
CA LEU A 270 -3.46 -0.36 -1.98
C LEU A 270 -4.44 0.11 -3.06
N GLY A 271 -4.21 1.30 -3.62
CA GLY A 271 -5.07 1.89 -4.64
C GLY A 271 -5.15 1.07 -5.94
N ARG A 272 -4.23 0.12 -6.16
CA ARG A 272 -4.26 -0.80 -7.31
C ARG A 272 -4.93 -2.14 -7.02
N PHE A 273 -5.28 -2.44 -5.77
CA PHE A 273 -5.93 -3.69 -5.41
C PHE A 273 -7.32 -3.78 -6.03
N ASN A 274 -7.59 -4.88 -6.71
CA ASN A 274 -8.94 -5.27 -7.11
C ASN A 274 -9.51 -6.19 -6.03
N THR A 275 -10.46 -5.68 -5.26
CA THR A 275 -11.07 -6.42 -4.14
C THR A 275 -12.49 -6.92 -4.45
N SER A 276 -12.87 -6.93 -5.73
CA SER A 276 -14.24 -7.25 -6.14
C SER A 276 -14.68 -8.69 -5.83
N GLN A 277 -13.74 -9.61 -5.63
CA GLN A 277 -14.01 -11.02 -5.28
C GLN A 277 -13.84 -11.30 -3.78
N VAL A 278 -13.36 -10.32 -2.98
CA VAL A 278 -13.01 -10.53 -1.58
C VAL A 278 -14.25 -10.70 -0.73
N LYS A 279 -14.30 -11.81 0.04
CA LYS A 279 -15.40 -12.21 0.93
C LYS A 279 -15.15 -11.84 2.39
N THR A 280 -13.88 -11.76 2.82
CA THR A 280 -13.50 -11.35 4.18
C THR A 280 -12.27 -10.46 4.20
N MET A 281 -12.33 -9.41 5.02
CA MET A 281 -11.24 -8.50 5.34
C MET A 281 -11.01 -8.39 6.86
N ALA A 282 -11.49 -9.40 7.62
CA ALA A 282 -11.40 -9.38 9.07
C ALA A 282 -9.95 -9.20 9.54
N GLY A 283 -9.72 -8.22 10.40
CA GLY A 283 -8.42 -7.91 10.98
C GLY A 283 -7.32 -7.51 9.99
N MET A 284 -7.67 -7.13 8.74
CA MET A 284 -6.69 -6.91 7.66
C MET A 284 -5.54 -5.98 8.08
N PHE A 285 -5.82 -4.91 8.81
CA PHE A 285 -4.84 -3.93 9.29
C PHE A 285 -4.71 -3.92 10.82
N ALA A 286 -5.27 -4.90 11.51
CA ALA A 286 -5.27 -4.87 12.97
C ALA A 286 -3.85 -4.84 13.55
N ASN A 287 -3.64 -3.98 14.55
CA ASN A 287 -2.36 -3.73 15.21
C ASN A 287 -1.26 -3.14 14.29
N CYS A 288 -1.62 -2.45 13.21
CA CYS A 288 -0.71 -1.62 12.44
C CYS A 288 -0.50 -0.27 13.19
N PHE A 289 0.21 -0.32 14.32
CA PHE A 289 0.27 0.79 15.29
C PHE A 289 0.82 2.10 14.72
N GLN A 290 1.76 2.04 13.77
CA GLN A 290 2.40 3.22 13.18
C GLN A 290 1.78 3.68 11.85
N LEU A 291 0.74 2.99 11.37
CA LEU A 291 0.12 3.30 10.09
C LEU A 291 -0.57 4.67 10.15
N LYS A 292 -0.08 5.64 9.34
CA LYS A 292 -0.57 7.02 9.25
C LYS A 292 -1.33 7.30 7.98
N LYS A 293 -0.90 6.69 6.88
CA LYS A 293 -1.51 6.87 5.56
C LYS A 293 -1.87 5.51 4.98
N LEU A 294 -3.12 5.37 4.59
CA LEU A 294 -3.67 4.16 3.99
C LEU A 294 -4.56 4.56 2.81
N ASN A 295 -4.19 4.12 1.60
CA ASN A 295 -4.98 4.35 0.40
C ASN A 295 -5.83 3.11 0.09
N LEU A 296 -7.16 3.27 0.19
CA LEU A 296 -8.16 2.24 -0.10
C LEU A 296 -9.17 2.71 -1.18
N LEU A 297 -8.79 3.68 -1.99
CA LEU A 297 -9.73 4.44 -2.82
C LEU A 297 -10.49 3.57 -3.84
N ASN A 298 -9.87 2.48 -4.30
CA ASN A 298 -10.44 1.57 -5.30
C ASN A 298 -10.99 0.27 -4.71
N PHE A 299 -11.10 0.18 -3.38
CA PHE A 299 -11.69 -1.01 -2.75
C PHE A 299 -13.16 -1.16 -3.15
N ARG A 300 -13.50 -2.34 -3.67
CA ARG A 300 -14.86 -2.79 -4.00
C ARG A 300 -15.25 -3.86 -3.00
N THR A 301 -16.07 -3.51 -2.02
CA THR A 301 -16.35 -4.39 -0.89
C THR A 301 -17.75 -5.03 -0.93
N GLY A 302 -18.43 -4.96 -2.06
CA GLY A 302 -19.81 -5.43 -2.19
C GLY A 302 -20.03 -6.94 -2.00
N GLN A 303 -18.96 -7.76 -1.92
CA GLN A 303 -19.05 -9.18 -1.57
C GLN A 303 -18.54 -9.48 -0.14
N VAL A 304 -17.99 -8.48 0.55
CA VAL A 304 -17.44 -8.68 1.89
C VAL A 304 -18.55 -8.86 2.91
N ARG A 305 -18.45 -9.93 3.71
CA ARG A 305 -19.39 -10.25 4.81
C ARG A 305 -18.82 -9.98 6.17
N ASP A 306 -17.51 -9.98 6.32
CA ASP A 306 -16.84 -9.86 7.61
C ASP A 306 -15.73 -8.80 7.55
N MET A 307 -15.91 -7.73 8.36
CA MET A 307 -14.96 -6.63 8.57
C MET A 307 -14.57 -6.51 10.05
N GLU A 308 -14.76 -7.59 10.84
CA GLU A 308 -14.37 -7.62 12.24
C GLU A 308 -12.93 -7.19 12.44
N ASN A 309 -12.66 -6.31 13.40
CA ASN A 309 -11.29 -5.87 13.74
C ASN A 309 -10.49 -5.23 12.59
N MET A 310 -11.09 -4.83 11.46
CA MET A 310 -10.33 -4.44 10.26
C MET A 310 -9.25 -3.39 10.52
N PHE A 311 -9.53 -2.39 11.37
CA PHE A 311 -8.59 -1.33 11.76
C PHE A 311 -8.28 -1.33 13.27
N PHE A 312 -8.46 -2.47 13.94
CA PHE A 312 -8.25 -2.62 15.38
C PHE A 312 -6.85 -2.17 15.79
N TYR A 313 -6.76 -1.18 16.70
CA TYR A 313 -5.52 -0.55 17.17
C TYR A 313 -4.61 0.05 16.07
N CYS A 314 -5.18 0.59 14.99
CA CYS A 314 -4.48 1.50 14.08
C CYS A 314 -4.34 2.88 14.75
N ARG A 315 -3.51 2.97 15.80
CA ARG A 315 -3.47 4.10 16.73
C ARG A 315 -3.13 5.43 16.08
N ASN A 316 -2.23 5.43 15.09
CA ASN A 316 -1.70 6.63 14.44
C ASN A 316 -2.46 7.03 13.16
N LEU A 317 -3.58 6.37 12.88
CA LEU A 317 -4.38 6.67 11.71
C LEU A 317 -5.23 7.93 11.96
N ILE A 318 -4.85 9.05 11.32
CA ILE A 318 -5.46 10.38 11.56
C ILE A 318 -6.70 10.57 10.67
N ARG A 319 -6.64 10.05 9.44
CA ARG A 319 -7.70 10.16 8.43
C ARG A 319 -7.87 8.84 7.72
N LEU A 320 -9.11 8.49 7.43
CA LEU A 320 -9.46 7.29 6.71
C LEU A 320 -10.61 7.60 5.75
N ASN A 321 -10.38 7.36 4.45
CA ASN A 321 -11.42 7.50 3.44
C ASN A 321 -11.99 6.14 3.10
N LEU A 322 -13.28 5.94 3.43
CA LEU A 322 -14.03 4.70 3.18
C LEU A 322 -15.22 4.94 2.24
N SER A 323 -15.20 6.02 1.47
CA SER A 323 -16.33 6.38 0.59
C SER A 323 -16.59 5.37 -0.55
N SER A 324 -15.58 4.56 -0.89
CA SER A 324 -15.69 3.48 -1.88
C SER A 324 -16.28 2.18 -1.31
N PHE A 325 -16.43 2.08 0.02
CA PHE A 325 -16.90 0.85 0.66
C PHE A 325 -18.42 0.68 0.44
N ASP A 326 -18.77 -0.44 -0.18
CA ASP A 326 -20.12 -0.97 -0.19
C ASP A 326 -20.24 -2.02 0.93
N THR A 327 -21.00 -1.72 1.96
CA THR A 327 -21.18 -2.59 3.13
C THR A 327 -22.53 -3.32 3.14
N SER A 328 -23.23 -3.32 2.01
CA SER A 328 -24.58 -3.89 1.90
C SER A 328 -24.66 -5.40 2.18
N GLN A 329 -23.55 -6.13 2.11
CA GLN A 329 -23.48 -7.55 2.41
C GLN A 329 -22.80 -7.85 3.76
N VAL A 330 -22.29 -6.84 4.47
CA VAL A 330 -21.54 -7.03 5.72
C VAL A 330 -22.47 -7.44 6.84
N GLU A 331 -22.09 -8.50 7.55
CA GLU A 331 -22.81 -9.08 8.70
C GLU A 331 -22.13 -8.74 10.03
N ASN A 332 -20.80 -8.61 10.03
CA ASN A 332 -19.99 -8.36 11.22
C ASN A 332 -19.04 -7.18 11.06
N MET A 333 -19.19 -6.15 11.89
CA MET A 333 -18.34 -4.97 12.01
C MET A 333 -17.81 -4.78 13.44
N SER A 334 -17.85 -5.84 14.28
CA SER A 334 -17.42 -5.73 15.69
C SER A 334 -15.98 -5.28 15.77
N HIS A 335 -15.69 -4.39 16.72
CA HIS A 335 -14.36 -3.89 17.03
C HIS A 335 -13.62 -3.23 15.85
N MET A 336 -14.30 -2.86 14.76
CA MET A 336 -13.70 -2.44 13.50
C MET A 336 -12.68 -1.30 13.67
N PHE A 337 -12.96 -0.33 14.56
CA PHE A 337 -12.11 0.84 14.80
C PHE A 337 -11.58 0.92 16.23
N VAL A 338 -11.69 -0.13 17.05
CA VAL A 338 -11.20 -0.08 18.43
C VAL A 338 -9.76 0.40 18.48
N GLY A 339 -9.49 1.42 19.30
CA GLY A 339 -8.14 1.92 19.52
C GLY A 339 -7.55 2.74 18.36
N CYS A 340 -8.38 3.21 17.40
CA CYS A 340 -7.99 4.24 16.44
C CYS A 340 -7.95 5.60 17.16
N SER A 341 -6.98 5.76 18.08
CA SER A 341 -6.99 6.85 19.06
C SER A 341 -6.74 8.24 18.47
N GLU A 342 -6.03 8.36 17.33
CA GLU A 342 -5.77 9.64 16.65
C GLU A 342 -6.81 9.98 15.57
N LEU A 343 -7.80 9.12 15.33
CA LEU A 343 -8.83 9.34 14.32
C LEU A 343 -9.81 10.41 14.78
N ARG A 344 -9.82 11.58 14.15
CA ARG A 344 -10.60 12.75 14.60
C ARG A 344 -11.99 12.85 13.98
N GLN A 345 -12.14 12.42 12.75
CA GLN A 345 -13.38 12.45 11.99
C GLN A 345 -13.51 11.16 11.21
N LEU A 346 -14.71 10.62 11.15
CA LEU A 346 -15.00 9.42 10.38
C LEU A 346 -16.35 9.58 9.68
N ASN A 347 -16.30 9.56 8.34
CA ASN A 347 -17.49 9.60 7.53
C ASN A 347 -17.86 8.17 7.10
N LEU A 348 -18.94 7.65 7.65
CA LEU A 348 -19.54 6.37 7.33
C LEU A 348 -20.94 6.53 6.70
N SER A 349 -21.23 7.68 6.11
CA SER A 349 -22.56 7.95 5.50
C SER A 349 -22.88 7.03 4.32
N SER A 350 -21.85 6.45 3.67
CA SER A 350 -22.00 5.44 2.61
C SER A 350 -22.26 4.03 3.15
N PHE A 351 -22.02 3.78 4.45
CA PHE A 351 -22.22 2.45 5.04
C PHE A 351 -23.69 2.09 5.14
N ARG A 352 -24.00 0.89 4.67
CA ARG A 352 -25.32 0.26 4.84
C ARG A 352 -25.17 -0.84 5.89
N THR A 353 -26.02 -0.80 6.92
CA THR A 353 -25.95 -1.74 8.03
C THR A 353 -27.20 -2.62 8.16
N ASP A 354 -28.01 -2.63 7.12
CA ASP A 354 -29.28 -3.40 7.07
C ASP A 354 -29.08 -4.92 7.18
N ARG A 355 -27.87 -5.44 6.98
CA ARG A 355 -27.50 -6.85 7.22
C ARG A 355 -26.61 -7.07 8.42
N VAL A 356 -26.11 -6.01 9.03
CA VAL A 356 -25.18 -6.12 10.16
C VAL A 356 -25.92 -6.62 11.40
N THR A 357 -25.41 -7.70 11.98
CA THR A 357 -25.91 -8.30 13.22
C THR A 357 -24.98 -8.06 14.40
N ASN A 358 -23.72 -7.71 14.14
CA ASN A 358 -22.72 -7.46 15.18
C ASN A 358 -21.86 -6.23 14.87
N MET A 359 -21.92 -5.20 15.71
CA MET A 359 -21.04 -4.03 15.72
C MET A 359 -20.59 -3.66 17.15
N ILE A 360 -20.51 -4.69 18.03
CA ILE A 360 -20.12 -4.48 19.42
C ILE A 360 -18.77 -3.77 19.49
N SER A 361 -18.68 -2.78 20.35
CA SER A 361 -17.44 -2.01 20.61
C SER A 361 -16.76 -1.43 19.35
N MET A 362 -17.53 -1.17 18.29
CA MET A 362 -16.99 -0.73 16.99
C MET A 362 -16.05 0.48 17.09
N PHE A 363 -16.30 1.40 18.06
CA PHE A 363 -15.54 2.63 18.26
C PHE A 363 -14.84 2.70 19.63
N GLY A 364 -14.69 1.58 20.31
CA GLY A 364 -14.04 1.54 21.61
C GLY A 364 -12.64 2.16 21.57
N ARG A 365 -12.30 3.03 22.53
CA ARG A 365 -11.00 3.72 22.64
C ARG A 365 -10.62 4.60 21.43
N CYS A 366 -11.60 5.12 20.68
CA CYS A 366 -11.39 6.16 19.67
C CYS A 366 -11.37 7.54 20.35
N ASN A 367 -10.38 7.81 21.20
CA ASN A 367 -10.41 8.92 22.15
C ASN A 367 -10.43 10.32 21.52
N ASP A 368 -9.89 10.48 20.30
CA ASP A 368 -9.80 11.77 19.61
C ASP A 368 -10.96 12.02 18.64
N ILE A 369 -11.87 11.06 18.45
CA ILE A 369 -12.98 11.24 17.52
C ILE A 369 -13.89 12.36 18.01
N LYS A 370 -14.17 13.35 17.14
CA LYS A 370 -15.02 14.50 17.43
C LYS A 370 -16.32 14.48 16.65
N GLU A 371 -16.28 13.87 15.46
CA GLU A 371 -17.42 13.82 14.57
C GLU A 371 -17.51 12.46 13.88
N LEU A 372 -18.70 11.89 13.87
CA LEU A 372 -19.02 10.61 13.24
C LEU A 372 -20.30 10.74 12.41
N ASP A 373 -20.18 10.54 11.11
CA ASP A 373 -21.32 10.55 10.19
C ASP A 373 -21.83 9.12 9.96
N ILE A 374 -23.02 8.84 10.45
CA ILE A 374 -23.68 7.51 10.38
C ILE A 374 -25.03 7.59 9.66
N ARG A 375 -25.23 8.54 8.74
CA ARG A 375 -26.50 8.70 8.02
C ARG A 375 -26.96 7.46 7.24
N GLY A 376 -26.03 6.57 6.89
CA GLY A 376 -26.31 5.32 6.21
C GLY A 376 -26.74 4.15 7.11
N PHE A 377 -26.65 4.31 8.44
CA PHE A 377 -26.87 3.20 9.37
C PHE A 377 -28.36 2.88 9.53
N ASP A 378 -28.68 1.60 9.41
CA ASP A 378 -29.92 0.97 9.87
C ASP A 378 -29.58 0.07 11.07
N LEU A 379 -30.21 0.31 12.21
CA LEU A 379 -29.96 -0.39 13.48
C LEU A 379 -31.05 -1.39 13.80
N SER A 380 -32.02 -1.60 12.90
CA SER A 380 -33.20 -2.42 13.15
C SER A 380 -32.92 -3.90 13.45
N ARG A 381 -31.73 -4.39 12.99
CA ARG A 381 -31.30 -5.79 13.21
C ARG A 381 -30.38 -5.98 14.41
N ILE A 382 -30.02 -4.91 15.09
CA ILE A 382 -29.19 -4.99 16.28
C ILE A 382 -30.07 -5.35 17.47
N ASP A 383 -30.03 -6.60 17.89
CA ASP A 383 -30.71 -7.05 19.11
C ASP A 383 -29.86 -6.70 20.33
N SER A 384 -29.97 -5.44 20.76
CA SER A 384 -29.28 -4.95 21.94
C SER A 384 -30.24 -4.11 22.79
N LYS A 385 -30.23 -4.34 24.11
CA LYS A 385 -30.91 -3.48 25.10
C LYS A 385 -30.11 -2.18 25.34
N LEU A 386 -28.88 -2.08 24.85
CA LEU A 386 -28.02 -0.93 25.00
C LEU A 386 -28.34 0.12 23.93
N SER A 387 -28.10 1.38 24.25
CA SER A 387 -28.08 2.45 23.23
C SER A 387 -26.97 2.23 22.19
N PHE A 388 -27.08 2.88 21.03
CA PHE A 388 -26.03 2.80 19.99
C PHE A 388 -24.64 3.14 20.55
N THR A 389 -24.54 4.20 21.37
CA THR A 389 -23.25 4.65 21.94
C THR A 389 -22.68 3.63 22.92
N GLU A 390 -23.51 3.03 23.79
CA GLU A 390 -23.07 1.98 24.71
C GLU A 390 -22.65 0.71 23.96
N TYR A 391 -23.50 0.25 23.04
CA TYR A 391 -23.25 -0.97 22.27
C TYR A 391 -21.96 -0.88 21.43
N THR A 392 -21.73 0.25 20.80
CA THR A 392 -20.53 0.48 19.98
C THR A 392 -19.33 1.03 20.76
N SER A 393 -19.51 1.28 22.08
CA SER A 393 -18.49 1.89 22.93
C SER A 393 -17.97 3.22 22.39
N LEU A 394 -18.87 4.03 21.80
CA LEU A 394 -18.53 5.34 21.28
C LEU A 394 -18.18 6.29 22.44
N PRO A 395 -17.05 7.01 22.40
CA PRO A 395 -16.68 7.97 23.44
C PRO A 395 -17.73 9.07 23.62
N ASP A 396 -17.83 9.60 24.84
CA ASP A 396 -18.71 10.73 25.16
C ASP A 396 -18.33 12.00 24.38
N GLY A 397 -19.34 12.84 24.11
CA GLY A 397 -19.12 14.14 23.45
C GLY A 397 -18.86 14.09 21.95
N VAL A 398 -18.96 12.93 21.33
CA VAL A 398 -18.84 12.81 19.85
C VAL A 398 -20.09 13.39 19.19
N ARG A 399 -19.89 14.30 18.22
CA ARG A 399 -20.97 14.80 17.36
C ARG A 399 -21.40 13.72 16.38
N LEU A 400 -22.60 13.16 16.60
CA LEU A 400 -23.22 12.22 15.66
C LEU A 400 -24.03 12.95 14.60
N ILE A 401 -23.74 12.65 13.32
CA ILE A 401 -24.57 13.07 12.19
C ILE A 401 -25.44 11.87 11.79
N ARG A 402 -26.75 11.99 11.98
CA ARG A 402 -27.78 10.97 11.68
C ARG A 402 -28.71 11.48 10.58
N LYS A 403 -29.55 10.59 10.04
CA LYS A 403 -30.70 10.98 9.20
C LYS A 403 -31.66 11.84 9.97
#